data_f53128e2c400282c18cd6396821dd3b1
#
_entry.id   f53128e2c400282c18cd6396821dd3b1
#
_cell.length_a   1.000
_cell.length_b   1.000
_cell.length_c   1.000
_cell.angle_alpha   90.00
_cell.angle_beta   90.00
_cell.angle_gamma   90.00
#
_symmetry.space_group_name_H-M   'P 1'
#
loop_
_entity.id
_entity.type
_entity.pdbx_description
1 polymer ?
#
loop_
_entity_poly.entity_id
_entity_poly.type
_entity_poly.pdbx_seq_one_letter_code
_entity_poly.pdbx_strand_id
1 'polypeptide(L)'
;KVLDIKGEGVVMHDHRQFWSVFFGEIISGAGPAIQGQGIDLARRPDLGYPEATPDIPQNQNEAVSKVDAVRETQYAKMFCDSLGVCNFGMQGVPESLRLSSECLARAVGWDDFDSEEALVVGERVTNLMRLVYGRRGFRKEDELDVSAKHLEPPPTGPSAGQSIAPYLPAMVDEYYRQMGWDIDTGMPTGGTLERLGMTEFLAGTSGVIS
;
A
#
# COMPACT_ATOMS: atom_id res chain seq x y z
N LYS A 1 19.76 -18.12 1.04
CA LYS A 1 19.33 -16.78 1.41
C LYS A 1 17.81 -16.79 1.58
N VAL A 2 17.31 -16.18 2.62
CA VAL A 2 15.89 -16.00 2.85
C VAL A 2 15.39 -14.93 1.86
N LEU A 3 14.18 -15.08 1.35
CA LEU A 3 13.49 -14.02 0.60
C LEU A 3 12.89 -13.05 1.60
N ASP A 4 13.26 -11.80 1.53
CA ASP A 4 12.81 -10.77 2.44
C ASP A 4 12.62 -9.43 1.71
N ILE A 5 11.78 -8.59 2.29
CA ILE A 5 11.59 -7.18 1.97
C ILE A 5 11.76 -6.42 3.30
N LYS A 6 12.74 -5.52 3.36
CA LYS A 6 13.05 -4.72 4.57
C LYS A 6 13.34 -5.59 5.81
N GLY A 7 14.01 -6.73 5.61
CA GLY A 7 14.31 -7.67 6.68
C GLY A 7 13.13 -8.52 7.17
N GLU A 8 11.95 -8.36 6.59
CA GLU A 8 10.75 -9.12 6.91
C GLU A 8 10.47 -10.19 5.86
N GLY A 9 10.01 -11.36 6.31
CA GLY A 9 9.65 -12.46 5.41
C GLY A 9 8.49 -12.05 4.50
N VAL A 10 8.63 -12.37 3.20
CA VAL A 10 7.56 -12.14 2.22
C VAL A 10 6.41 -13.14 2.43
N VAL A 11 5.25 -12.80 1.88
CA VAL A 11 4.12 -13.73 1.81
C VAL A 11 4.48 -14.97 0.98
N MET A 12 3.74 -16.06 1.16
CA MET A 12 4.03 -17.36 0.55
C MET A 12 3.72 -17.45 -0.95
N HIS A 13 3.46 -16.34 -1.60
CA HIS A 13 3.17 -16.26 -3.03
C HIS A 13 4.30 -15.58 -3.79
N ASP A 14 4.55 -16.00 -5.03
CA ASP A 14 5.48 -15.31 -5.94
C ASP A 14 4.75 -14.21 -6.70
N HIS A 15 4.84 -12.98 -6.19
CA HIS A 15 4.17 -11.82 -6.77
C HIS A 15 4.97 -11.12 -7.88
N ARG A 16 6.08 -11.71 -8.36
CA ARG A 16 6.86 -11.15 -9.49
C ARG A 16 6.09 -11.07 -10.81
N GLN A 17 4.93 -11.68 -10.89
CA GLN A 17 4.01 -11.55 -12.04
C GLN A 17 2.83 -10.60 -11.78
N PHE A 18 2.68 -10.06 -10.55
CA PHE A 18 1.61 -9.14 -10.15
C PHE A 18 2.24 -7.88 -9.55
N TRP A 19 2.68 -6.98 -10.42
CA TRP A 19 3.50 -5.86 -9.99
C TRP A 19 2.78 -4.86 -9.09
N SER A 20 1.47 -4.71 -9.22
CA SER A 20 0.70 -3.89 -8.27
C SER A 20 0.78 -4.45 -6.85
N VAL A 21 0.61 -5.77 -6.69
CA VAL A 21 0.71 -6.44 -5.39
C VAL A 21 2.15 -6.40 -4.89
N PHE A 22 3.11 -6.74 -5.76
CA PHE A 22 4.52 -6.76 -5.39
C PHE A 22 5.04 -5.37 -4.98
N PHE A 23 4.66 -4.32 -5.72
CA PHE A 23 4.97 -2.96 -5.33
C PHE A 23 4.30 -2.57 -3.99
N GLY A 24 3.04 -2.96 -3.80
CA GLY A 24 2.35 -2.78 -2.52
C GLY A 24 3.10 -3.39 -1.34
N GLU A 25 3.67 -4.59 -1.51
CA GLU A 25 4.51 -5.24 -0.49
C GLU A 25 5.81 -4.47 -0.24
N ILE A 26 6.45 -3.98 -1.31
CA ILE A 26 7.70 -3.20 -1.21
C ILE A 26 7.45 -1.88 -0.48
N ILE A 27 6.40 -1.13 -0.84
CA ILE A 27 6.12 0.19 -0.28
C ILE A 27 5.48 0.15 1.11
N SER A 28 5.03 -1.02 1.55
CA SER A 28 4.36 -1.19 2.85
C SER A 28 5.19 -0.65 4.00
N GLY A 29 4.58 0.21 4.82
CA GLY A 29 5.20 0.75 6.03
C GLY A 29 5.17 -0.19 7.24
N ALA A 30 4.53 -1.35 7.14
CA ALA A 30 4.33 -2.26 8.27
C ALA A 30 4.65 -3.72 7.94
N GLY A 31 5.51 -3.93 6.95
CA GLY A 31 5.85 -5.25 6.44
C GLY A 31 4.92 -5.71 5.30
N PRO A 32 5.42 -6.57 4.43
CA PRO A 32 4.75 -6.92 3.18
C PRO A 32 3.39 -7.57 3.38
N ALA A 33 3.19 -8.33 4.43
CA ALA A 33 1.93 -9.04 4.68
C ALA A 33 0.80 -8.14 5.21
N ILE A 34 1.10 -6.98 5.78
CA ILE A 34 0.11 -6.14 6.45
C ILE A 34 -0.55 -5.17 5.49
N GLN A 35 0.22 -4.38 4.76
CA GLN A 35 -0.31 -3.40 3.82
C GLN A 35 -0.22 -3.85 2.36
N GLY A 36 0.78 -4.67 2.04
CA GLY A 36 1.14 -5.01 0.66
C GLY A 36 0.11 -5.85 -0.07
N GLN A 37 -0.69 -6.64 0.62
CA GLN A 37 -1.77 -7.42 0.02
C GLN A 37 -3.02 -6.57 -0.24
N GLY A 38 -2.84 -5.34 -0.68
CA GLY A 38 -3.92 -4.49 -1.11
C GLY A 38 -4.70 -5.17 -2.23
N ILE A 39 -5.87 -5.68 -1.88
CA ILE A 39 -6.83 -6.16 -2.83
C ILE A 39 -7.66 -4.96 -3.21
N ASP A 40 -7.96 -4.87 -4.47
CA ASP A 40 -8.81 -3.83 -5.02
C ASP A 40 -10.24 -3.93 -4.44
N LEU A 41 -10.39 -3.58 -3.18
CA LEU A 41 -11.68 -3.53 -2.50
C LEU A 41 -12.54 -2.37 -3.00
N ALA A 42 -11.91 -1.33 -3.55
CA ALA A 42 -12.58 -0.12 -4.00
C ALA A 42 -13.07 -0.22 -5.46
N ARG A 43 -12.37 -0.96 -6.30
CA ARG A 43 -12.56 -0.92 -7.77
C ARG A 43 -13.11 -2.18 -8.41
N ARG A 44 -13.39 -3.21 -7.63
CA ARG A 44 -13.81 -4.50 -8.20
C ARG A 44 -15.17 -4.93 -7.69
N PRO A 45 -16.25 -4.48 -8.35
CA PRO A 45 -17.60 -4.86 -7.96
C PRO A 45 -18.00 -6.29 -8.37
N ASP A 46 -17.28 -6.92 -9.28
CA ASP A 46 -17.68 -8.11 -10.04
C ASP A 46 -16.99 -9.42 -9.62
N LEU A 47 -16.30 -9.38 -8.58
CA LEU A 47 -15.56 -10.46 -7.92
C LEU A 47 -15.72 -11.91 -8.37
N GLY A 48 -15.19 -12.21 -9.52
CA GLY A 48 -14.37 -13.40 -9.67
C GLY A 48 -12.92 -12.98 -9.39
N TYR A 49 -12.08 -13.82 -8.82
CA TYR A 49 -10.65 -13.68 -9.02
C TYR A 49 -10.46 -13.46 -10.51
N PRO A 50 -9.85 -12.34 -10.96
CA PRO A 50 -9.49 -12.31 -12.36
C PRO A 50 -8.62 -13.52 -12.59
N GLU A 51 -8.84 -14.21 -13.67
CA GLU A 51 -7.80 -15.06 -14.21
C GLU A 51 -6.52 -14.26 -14.08
N ALA A 52 -5.51 -14.86 -13.47
CA ALA A 52 -4.25 -14.20 -13.15
C ALA A 52 -3.55 -13.77 -14.44
N THR A 53 -4.08 -12.73 -15.07
CA THR A 53 -3.42 -12.06 -16.18
C THR A 53 -2.24 -11.30 -15.57
N PRO A 54 -1.03 -11.56 -16.05
CA PRO A 54 0.15 -10.85 -15.57
C PRO A 54 -0.06 -9.35 -15.67
N ASP A 55 0.04 -8.67 -14.55
CA ASP A 55 -0.06 -7.22 -14.47
C ASP A 55 1.32 -6.58 -14.65
N ILE A 56 1.93 -6.79 -15.83
CA ILE A 56 3.30 -6.40 -16.11
C ILE A 56 3.33 -5.22 -17.07
N PRO A 57 3.79 -4.04 -16.58
CA PRO A 57 3.98 -2.86 -17.42
C PRO A 57 5.01 -3.09 -18.52
N GLN A 58 4.79 -2.48 -19.67
CA GLN A 58 5.71 -2.53 -20.80
C GLN A 58 6.73 -1.37 -20.78
N ASN A 59 6.48 -0.35 -19.98
CA ASN A 59 7.34 0.84 -19.84
C ASN A 59 7.15 1.52 -18.48
N GLN A 60 8.02 2.51 -18.21
CA GLN A 60 7.98 3.24 -16.94
C GLN A 60 6.65 3.97 -16.67
N ASN A 61 6.03 4.55 -17.69
CA ASN A 61 4.77 5.27 -17.49
C ASN A 61 3.64 4.31 -17.08
N GLU A 62 3.59 3.14 -17.66
CA GLU A 62 2.63 2.11 -17.25
C GLU A 62 2.92 1.58 -15.84
N ALA A 63 4.19 1.42 -15.47
CA ALA A 63 4.56 1.03 -14.11
C ALA A 63 4.12 2.08 -13.09
N VAL A 64 4.41 3.35 -13.35
CA VAL A 64 4.04 4.47 -12.49
C VAL A 64 2.53 4.65 -12.40
N SER A 65 1.78 4.43 -13.47
CA SER A 65 0.30 4.56 -13.46
C SER A 65 -0.40 3.57 -12.52
N LYS A 66 0.27 2.49 -12.10
CA LYS A 66 -0.28 1.53 -11.13
C LYS A 66 -0.26 2.01 -9.69
N VAL A 67 0.55 3.01 -9.40
CA VAL A 67 0.77 3.51 -8.03
C VAL A 67 -0.52 4.02 -7.39
N ASP A 68 -1.37 4.72 -8.14
CA ASP A 68 -2.64 5.22 -7.65
C ASP A 68 -3.56 4.08 -7.15
N ALA A 69 -3.69 3.02 -7.95
CA ALA A 69 -4.47 1.85 -7.54
C ALA A 69 -3.90 1.15 -6.30
N VAL A 70 -2.57 1.05 -6.19
CA VAL A 70 -1.91 0.47 -5.01
C VAL A 70 -2.22 1.29 -3.76
N ARG A 71 -2.09 2.62 -3.84
CA ARG A 71 -2.40 3.53 -2.74
C ARG A 71 -3.85 3.38 -2.25
N GLU A 72 -4.80 3.44 -3.18
CA GLU A 72 -6.23 3.34 -2.87
C GLU A 72 -6.59 1.99 -2.24
N THR A 73 -6.05 0.90 -2.78
CA THR A 73 -6.27 -0.44 -2.22
C THR A 73 -5.66 -0.62 -0.84
N GLN A 74 -4.53 0.02 -0.55
CA GLN A 74 -3.95 0.06 0.78
C GLN A 74 -4.86 0.81 1.77
N TYR A 75 -5.44 1.95 1.36
CA TYR A 75 -6.38 2.69 2.21
C TYR A 75 -7.61 1.85 2.53
N ALA A 76 -8.23 1.26 1.52
CA ALA A 76 -9.39 0.38 1.72
C ALA A 76 -9.07 -0.78 2.67
N LYS A 77 -7.90 -1.40 2.49
CA LYS A 77 -7.44 -2.48 3.39
C LYS A 77 -7.24 -1.99 4.82
N MET A 78 -6.56 -0.87 5.02
CA MET A 78 -6.31 -0.33 6.37
C MET A 78 -7.61 0.04 7.09
N PHE A 79 -8.60 0.53 6.38
CA PHE A 79 -9.93 0.73 6.94
C PHE A 79 -10.56 -0.61 7.38
N CYS A 80 -10.59 -1.63 6.52
CA CYS A 80 -11.15 -2.94 6.86
C CYS A 80 -10.40 -3.61 8.02
N ASP A 81 -9.07 -3.53 8.04
CA ASP A 81 -8.25 -4.06 9.14
C ASP A 81 -8.59 -3.35 10.48
N SER A 82 -8.89 -2.05 10.43
CA SER A 82 -9.31 -1.27 11.60
C SER A 82 -10.67 -1.70 12.16
N LEU A 83 -11.53 -2.28 11.32
CA LEU A 83 -12.79 -2.90 11.74
C LEU A 83 -12.59 -4.31 12.32
N GLY A 84 -11.40 -4.88 12.23
CA GLY A 84 -11.14 -6.28 12.60
C GLY A 84 -11.71 -7.29 11.60
N VAL A 85 -11.94 -6.86 10.35
CA VAL A 85 -12.50 -7.73 9.30
C VAL A 85 -11.37 -8.39 8.53
N CYS A 86 -11.46 -9.69 8.35
CA CYS A 86 -10.45 -10.43 7.59
C CYS A 86 -10.48 -10.04 6.11
N ASN A 87 -9.33 -9.65 5.59
CA ASN A 87 -9.17 -9.30 4.19
C ASN A 87 -9.64 -10.42 3.24
N PHE A 88 -9.33 -11.68 3.54
CA PHE A 88 -9.80 -12.81 2.74
C PHE A 88 -11.32 -12.99 2.76
N GLY A 89 -11.98 -12.57 3.82
CA GLY A 89 -13.43 -12.57 3.90
C GLY A 89 -14.07 -11.46 3.05
N MET A 90 -13.33 -10.40 2.78
CA MET A 90 -13.80 -9.24 1.99
C MET A 90 -13.53 -9.39 0.50
N GLN A 91 -12.51 -10.17 0.11
CA GLN A 91 -12.11 -10.37 -1.29
C GLN A 91 -13.20 -10.96 -2.14
N GLY A 92 -14.16 -11.48 -1.90
CA GLY A 92 -15.23 -12.02 -2.75
C GLY A 92 -16.53 -11.24 -2.59
N VAL A 93 -16.55 -10.13 -1.86
CA VAL A 93 -17.78 -9.37 -1.59
C VAL A 93 -17.83 -8.15 -2.50
N PRO A 94 -18.74 -8.09 -3.47
CA PRO A 94 -18.94 -6.90 -4.29
C PRO A 94 -19.18 -5.67 -3.42
N GLU A 95 -18.57 -4.53 -3.79
CA GLU A 95 -18.71 -3.26 -3.06
C GLU A 95 -18.37 -3.35 -1.57
N SER A 96 -17.44 -4.21 -1.21
CA SER A 96 -17.09 -4.51 0.20
C SER A 96 -16.75 -3.27 1.02
N LEU A 97 -16.06 -2.27 0.43
CA LEU A 97 -15.77 -1.01 1.09
C LEU A 97 -17.07 -0.25 1.44
N ARG A 98 -17.98 -0.10 0.47
CA ARG A 98 -19.26 0.58 0.68
C ARG A 98 -20.11 -0.12 1.73
N LEU A 99 -20.23 -1.44 1.63
CA LEU A 99 -21.00 -2.22 2.60
C LEU A 99 -20.41 -2.12 4.00
N SER A 100 -19.10 -2.18 4.15
CA SER A 100 -18.43 -2.04 5.45
C SER A 100 -18.61 -0.65 6.04
N SER A 101 -18.55 0.39 5.21
CA SER A 101 -18.80 1.78 5.63
C SER A 101 -20.24 1.97 6.11
N GLU A 102 -21.22 1.49 5.35
CA GLU A 102 -22.64 1.55 5.72
C GLU A 102 -22.93 0.75 7.00
N CYS A 103 -22.35 -0.44 7.16
CA CYS A 103 -22.51 -1.23 8.37
C CYS A 103 -21.94 -0.48 9.59
N LEU A 104 -20.75 0.10 9.48
CA LEU A 104 -20.15 0.89 10.54
C LEU A 104 -21.03 2.10 10.88
N ALA A 105 -21.42 2.89 9.88
CA ALA A 105 -22.26 4.08 10.04
C ALA A 105 -23.52 3.76 10.84
N ARG A 106 -24.23 2.70 10.47
CA ARG A 106 -25.44 2.26 11.16
C ARG A 106 -25.18 1.72 12.57
N ALA A 107 -24.07 1.01 12.77
CA ALA A 107 -23.74 0.44 14.07
C ALA A 107 -23.39 1.50 15.12
N VAL A 108 -22.76 2.60 14.72
CA VAL A 108 -22.30 3.66 15.62
C VAL A 108 -23.16 4.92 15.58
N GLY A 109 -24.14 5.01 14.66
CA GLY A 109 -25.02 6.17 14.50
C GLY A 109 -24.36 7.35 13.82
N TRP A 110 -23.48 7.14 12.86
CA TRP A 110 -22.85 8.19 12.03
C TRP A 110 -23.59 8.31 10.71
N ASP A 111 -24.41 9.33 10.54
CA ASP A 111 -25.28 9.49 9.36
C ASP A 111 -24.53 9.88 8.08
N ASP A 112 -23.34 10.46 8.21
CA ASP A 112 -22.53 11.02 7.12
C ASP A 112 -21.26 10.21 6.81
N PHE A 113 -21.10 9.02 7.40
CA PHE A 113 -19.95 8.16 7.15
C PHE A 113 -20.17 7.30 5.90
N ASP A 114 -19.34 7.48 4.91
CA ASP A 114 -19.40 6.78 3.62
C ASP A 114 -18.04 6.13 3.21
N SER A 115 -17.94 5.71 1.95
CA SER A 115 -16.73 5.10 1.41
C SER A 115 -15.58 6.09 1.28
N GLU A 116 -15.86 7.37 1.05
CA GLU A 116 -14.81 8.40 0.94
C GLU A 116 -14.18 8.64 2.31
N GLU A 117 -15.00 8.79 3.36
CA GLU A 117 -14.48 8.90 4.74
C GLU A 117 -13.76 7.62 5.19
N ALA A 118 -14.21 6.46 4.77
CA ALA A 118 -13.53 5.18 5.02
C ALA A 118 -12.12 5.17 4.42
N LEU A 119 -11.93 5.68 3.20
CA LEU A 119 -10.60 5.81 2.60
C LEU A 119 -9.73 6.81 3.35
N VAL A 120 -10.31 7.92 3.85
CA VAL A 120 -9.58 8.88 4.70
C VAL A 120 -9.13 8.23 6.02
N VAL A 121 -9.95 7.37 6.62
CA VAL A 121 -9.53 6.59 7.80
C VAL A 121 -8.33 5.69 7.45
N GLY A 122 -8.40 4.97 6.34
CA GLY A 122 -7.29 4.14 5.86
C GLY A 122 -6.02 4.95 5.57
N GLU A 123 -6.16 6.15 5.00
CA GLU A 123 -5.05 7.08 4.77
C GLU A 123 -4.42 7.52 6.11
N ARG A 124 -5.22 7.87 7.11
CA ARG A 124 -4.72 8.20 8.46
C ARG A 124 -3.91 7.06 9.06
N VAL A 125 -4.42 5.83 8.98
CA VAL A 125 -3.72 4.63 9.49
C VAL A 125 -2.39 4.44 8.75
N THR A 126 -2.37 4.54 7.41
CA THR A 126 -1.15 4.40 6.61
C THR A 126 -0.09 5.44 7.01
N ASN A 127 -0.50 6.70 7.18
CA ASN A 127 0.40 7.77 7.62
C ASN A 127 0.90 7.54 9.05
N LEU A 128 0.05 7.09 9.98
CA LEU A 128 0.45 6.77 11.35
C LEU A 128 1.50 5.65 11.38
N MET A 129 1.30 4.60 10.61
CA MET A 129 2.27 3.50 10.48
C MET A 129 3.60 4.03 9.93
N ARG A 130 3.58 4.89 8.92
CA ARG A 130 4.80 5.52 8.38
C ARG A 130 5.56 6.34 9.42
N LEU A 131 4.86 7.12 10.22
CA LEU A 131 5.46 7.87 11.33
C LEU A 131 6.11 6.96 12.37
N VAL A 132 5.48 5.83 12.70
CA VAL A 132 6.06 4.83 13.62
C VAL A 132 7.34 4.23 13.04
N TYR A 133 7.37 3.90 11.75
CA TYR A 133 8.56 3.40 11.07
C TYR A 133 9.68 4.44 11.04
N GLY A 134 9.36 5.69 10.70
CA GLY A 134 10.33 6.80 10.74
C GLY A 134 10.98 6.97 12.12
N ARG A 135 10.19 6.88 13.20
CA ARG A 135 10.71 6.92 14.58
C ARG A 135 11.62 5.74 14.92
N ARG A 136 11.46 4.61 14.25
CA ARG A 136 12.33 3.42 14.38
C ARG A 136 13.58 3.50 13.52
N GLY A 137 13.79 4.60 12.81
CA GLY A 137 14.98 4.84 11.98
C GLY A 137 14.83 4.49 10.52
N PHE A 138 13.64 4.08 10.07
CA PHE A 138 13.37 3.82 8.65
C PHE A 138 13.61 5.08 7.81
N ARG A 139 14.25 4.89 6.64
CA ARG A 139 14.59 5.94 5.69
C ARG A 139 14.19 5.54 4.27
N LYS A 140 14.19 6.49 3.35
CA LYS A 140 13.87 6.24 1.93
C LYS A 140 14.71 5.13 1.32
N GLU A 141 15.98 5.06 1.67
CA GLU A 141 16.92 4.04 1.17
C GLU A 141 16.46 2.62 1.51
N ASP A 142 15.78 2.47 2.64
CA ASP A 142 15.27 1.17 3.10
C ASP A 142 14.09 0.68 2.25
N GLU A 143 13.42 1.54 1.47
CA GLU A 143 12.33 1.12 0.57
C GLU A 143 12.80 0.11 -0.47
N LEU A 144 14.04 0.22 -0.90
CA LEU A 144 14.61 -0.65 -1.91
C LEU A 144 15.39 -1.82 -1.31
N ASP A 145 15.32 -2.01 0.02
CA ASP A 145 15.88 -3.19 0.68
C ASP A 145 14.99 -4.42 0.42
N VAL A 146 15.14 -4.91 -0.80
CA VAL A 146 14.46 -6.11 -1.32
C VAL A 146 15.51 -7.12 -1.68
N SER A 147 15.36 -8.36 -1.23
CA SER A 147 16.33 -9.39 -1.53
C SER A 147 16.55 -9.53 -3.05
N ALA A 148 17.82 -9.54 -3.48
CA ALA A 148 18.18 -9.58 -4.91
C ALA A 148 17.47 -10.72 -5.65
N LYS A 149 17.25 -11.85 -4.98
CA LYS A 149 16.54 -13.00 -5.55
C LYS A 149 15.09 -12.68 -5.91
N HIS A 150 14.44 -11.80 -5.16
CA HIS A 150 13.07 -11.38 -5.42
C HIS A 150 12.97 -10.40 -6.60
N LEU A 151 14.05 -9.68 -6.88
CA LEU A 151 14.15 -8.77 -8.01
C LEU A 151 14.63 -9.45 -9.30
N GLU A 152 15.12 -10.70 -9.22
CA GLU A 152 15.49 -11.46 -10.42
C GLU A 152 14.25 -11.77 -11.27
N PRO A 153 14.36 -11.64 -12.61
CA PRO A 153 13.28 -12.06 -13.50
C PRO A 153 12.90 -13.52 -13.29
N PRO A 154 11.61 -13.87 -13.28
CA PRO A 154 11.22 -15.29 -13.29
C PRO A 154 11.77 -15.97 -14.55
N PRO A 155 12.29 -17.21 -14.43
CA PRO A 155 12.84 -17.94 -15.57
C PRO A 155 11.76 -18.50 -16.51
N THR A 156 10.54 -18.65 -16.02
CA THR A 156 9.40 -19.24 -16.75
C THR A 156 8.11 -18.53 -16.36
N GLY A 157 7.04 -18.83 -17.08
CA GLY A 157 5.73 -18.28 -16.84
C GLY A 157 5.47 -16.98 -17.62
N PRO A 158 4.31 -16.35 -17.40
CA PRO A 158 3.87 -15.18 -18.17
C PRO A 158 4.77 -13.95 -18.04
N SER A 159 5.50 -13.82 -16.93
CA SER A 159 6.44 -12.71 -16.65
C SER A 159 7.91 -13.11 -16.86
N ALA A 160 8.17 -14.20 -17.56
CA ALA A 160 9.55 -14.66 -17.79
C ALA A 160 10.43 -13.56 -18.39
N GLY A 161 11.60 -13.37 -17.79
CA GLY A 161 12.57 -12.38 -18.26
C GLY A 161 12.27 -10.93 -17.87
N GLN A 162 11.17 -10.64 -17.15
CA GLN A 162 10.80 -9.28 -16.76
C GLN A 162 11.03 -9.05 -15.26
N SER A 163 11.50 -7.84 -14.91
CA SER A 163 11.74 -7.43 -13.53
C SER A 163 11.20 -6.03 -13.26
N ILE A 164 10.61 -5.85 -12.09
CA ILE A 164 10.15 -4.54 -11.58
C ILE A 164 11.32 -3.62 -11.22
N ALA A 165 12.50 -4.17 -10.91
CA ALA A 165 13.64 -3.44 -10.36
C ALA A 165 13.99 -2.14 -11.09
N PRO A 166 14.01 -2.06 -12.44
CA PRO A 166 14.33 -0.81 -13.14
C PRO A 166 13.31 0.31 -12.92
N TYR A 167 12.09 -0.02 -12.53
CA TYR A 167 10.99 0.93 -12.39
C TYR A 167 10.74 1.36 -10.94
N LEU A 168 11.24 0.60 -9.96
CA LEU A 168 10.99 0.83 -8.54
C LEU A 168 11.31 2.24 -8.07
N PRO A 169 12.46 2.88 -8.42
CA PRO A 169 12.73 4.24 -7.95
C PRO A 169 11.65 5.24 -8.38
N ALA A 170 11.20 5.17 -9.62
CA ALA A 170 10.17 6.07 -10.14
C ALA A 170 8.79 5.79 -9.53
N MET A 171 8.47 4.53 -9.26
CA MET A 171 7.22 4.14 -8.60
C MET A 171 7.21 4.61 -7.14
N VAL A 172 8.33 4.52 -6.42
CA VAL A 172 8.47 5.00 -5.04
C VAL A 172 8.31 6.52 -4.98
N ASP A 173 8.97 7.26 -5.87
CA ASP A 173 8.85 8.72 -5.93
C ASP A 173 7.40 9.15 -6.24
N GLU A 174 6.72 8.46 -7.15
CA GLU A 174 5.31 8.70 -7.46
C GLU A 174 4.42 8.42 -6.25
N TYR A 175 4.64 7.30 -5.56
CA TYR A 175 3.88 6.95 -4.37
C TYR A 175 4.03 8.03 -3.29
N TYR A 176 5.26 8.48 -3.02
CA TYR A 176 5.50 9.54 -2.04
C TYR A 176 4.79 10.84 -2.40
N ARG A 177 4.81 11.22 -3.69
CA ARG A 177 4.12 12.41 -4.17
C ARG A 177 2.60 12.31 -3.98
N GLN A 178 2.00 11.15 -4.32
CA GLN A 178 0.57 10.92 -4.13
C GLN A 178 0.16 10.85 -2.66
N MET A 179 1.03 10.34 -1.80
CA MET A 179 0.84 10.31 -0.34
C MET A 179 1.00 11.69 0.32
N GLY A 180 1.54 12.68 -0.39
CA GLY A 180 1.94 13.96 0.20
C GLY A 180 3.09 13.80 1.19
N TRP A 181 4.00 12.87 0.91
CA TRP A 181 5.21 12.64 1.68
C TRP A 181 6.38 13.41 1.07
N ASP A 182 7.32 13.75 1.92
CA ASP A 182 8.57 14.36 1.48
C ASP A 182 9.39 13.36 0.66
N ILE A 183 9.83 13.78 -0.52
CA ILE A 183 10.48 12.90 -1.51
C ILE A 183 11.85 12.40 -1.02
N ASP A 184 12.55 13.19 -0.22
CA ASP A 184 13.90 12.86 0.22
C ASP A 184 13.88 11.95 1.47
N THR A 185 12.97 12.20 2.38
CA THR A 185 12.87 11.47 3.64
C THR A 185 11.83 10.33 3.62
N GLY A 186 10.86 10.40 2.74
CA GLY A 186 9.72 9.48 2.71
C GLY A 186 8.76 9.64 3.89
N MET A 187 8.81 10.78 4.60
CA MET A 187 7.93 11.04 5.75
C MET A 187 6.74 11.92 5.35
N PRO A 188 5.58 11.74 6.01
CA PRO A 188 4.43 12.62 5.83
C PRO A 188 4.81 14.07 6.07
N THR A 189 4.42 14.96 5.15
CA THR A 189 4.64 16.40 5.33
C THR A 189 3.69 16.99 6.37
N GLY A 190 4.06 18.16 6.94
CA GLY A 190 3.17 18.88 7.85
C GLY A 190 1.80 19.16 7.24
N GLY A 191 1.75 19.56 5.98
CA GLY A 191 0.49 19.80 5.27
C GLY A 191 -0.38 18.55 5.11
N THR A 192 0.24 17.39 4.92
CA THR A 192 -0.50 16.11 4.89
C THR A 192 -1.10 15.79 6.24
N LEU A 193 -0.33 15.95 7.33
CA LEU A 193 -0.82 15.70 8.68
C LEU A 193 -1.91 16.68 9.09
N GLU A 194 -1.79 17.96 8.72
CA GLU A 194 -2.85 18.97 8.94
C GLU A 194 -4.14 18.62 8.21
N ARG A 195 -4.06 18.27 6.92
CA ARG A 195 -5.23 17.87 6.13
C ARG A 195 -5.94 16.65 6.71
N LEU A 196 -5.20 15.72 7.28
CA LEU A 196 -5.72 14.49 7.89
C LEU A 196 -6.20 14.67 9.35
N GLY A 197 -6.06 15.85 9.93
CA GLY A 197 -6.38 16.10 11.34
C GLY A 197 -5.45 15.39 12.31
N MET A 198 -4.17 15.19 11.92
CA MET A 198 -3.14 14.45 12.66
C MET A 198 -2.05 15.39 13.21
N THR A 199 -2.40 16.62 13.56
CA THR A 199 -1.44 17.66 13.98
C THR A 199 -0.71 17.35 15.28
N GLU A 200 -1.28 16.53 16.16
CA GLU A 200 -0.64 16.06 17.39
C GLU A 200 0.65 15.28 17.13
N PHE A 201 0.81 14.73 15.93
CA PHE A 201 2.00 13.98 15.53
C PHE A 201 3.12 14.86 14.96
N LEU A 202 2.85 16.15 14.67
CA LEU A 202 3.85 17.09 14.14
C LEU A 202 5.05 17.26 15.07
N ALA A 203 4.83 17.30 16.40
CA ALA A 203 5.89 17.43 17.39
C ALA A 203 6.87 16.23 17.40
N GLY A 204 6.44 15.09 16.85
CA GLY A 204 7.27 13.88 16.73
C GLY A 204 8.12 13.82 15.47
N THR A 205 7.89 14.69 14.49
CA THR A 205 8.64 14.74 13.23
C THR A 205 9.86 15.65 13.31
N SER A 206 9.92 16.54 14.28
CA SER A 206 11.00 17.55 14.46
C SER A 206 12.39 16.95 14.73
N GLY A 207 12.51 15.67 15.01
CA GLY A 207 13.79 14.95 15.21
C GLY A 207 14.18 14.05 14.03
N VAL A 208 13.34 13.97 13.00
CA VAL A 208 13.56 13.11 11.81
C VAL A 208 13.92 13.95 10.58
N ILE A 209 13.75 15.29 10.67
CA ILE A 209 13.97 16.26 9.60
C ILE A 209 15.24 17.12 9.87
N SER A 210 16.26 16.55 10.50
CA SER A 210 17.54 17.25 10.69
C SER A 210 18.70 16.39 10.20
#